data_090916aff563ce63443003e8966b7514
#
_entry.id   090916aff563ce63443003e8966b7514
#
_cell.length_a   1.000
_cell.length_b   1.000
_cell.length_c   1.000
_cell.angle_alpha   90.00
_cell.angle_beta   90.00
_cell.angle_gamma   90.00
#
_symmetry.space_group_name_H-M   'P 1'
#
loop_
_entity.id
_entity.type
_entity.pdbx_description
1 polymer ?
#
loop_
_entity_poly.entity_id
_entity_poly.type
_entity_poly.pdbx_seq_one_letter_code
_entity_poly.pdbx_strand_id
1 'polypeptide(L)'
;GVVSPVASRRPWLVFGSMLSAAAVIVAVLVLTRGQPLHSELEPIAAEWHDSWARGDLKPDLVSDSDELVDGYLKEQVQFRVHCPPRKDVKFAVAGAGVRTVKDQSAAYIVGNVDKAAITILVFARDSLNAFPTDRSHLEGGGRHRCREKNYEMVSGVTADNVVFVVGAAAPEVLEQVLNAYGSYHDTEGA
;
A
#
# COMPACT_ATOMS: atom_id res chain seq x y z
N GLY A 1 -46.34 11.44 75.55
CA GLY A 1 -46.26 11.59 74.13
C GLY A 1 -44.80 11.47 73.63
N VAL A 2 -44.48 10.35 73.02
CA VAL A 2 -43.14 10.09 72.40
C VAL A 2 -43.28 10.30 70.89
N VAL A 3 -42.57 11.32 70.37
CA VAL A 3 -42.52 11.61 68.94
C VAL A 3 -41.27 10.96 68.37
N SER A 4 -41.44 9.97 67.48
CA SER A 4 -40.35 9.32 66.74
C SER A 4 -39.95 10.21 65.53
N PRO A 5 -38.65 10.35 65.21
CA PRO A 5 -38.22 11.08 64.02
C PRO A 5 -38.31 10.18 62.78
N VAL A 6 -38.90 10.71 61.74
CA VAL A 6 -39.00 10.14 60.38
C VAL A 6 -37.62 10.26 59.73
N ALA A 7 -37.04 9.13 59.34
CA ALA A 7 -35.76 9.06 58.62
C ALA A 7 -36.00 9.47 57.14
N SER A 8 -35.42 10.59 56.76
CA SER A 8 -35.36 11.08 55.39
C SER A 8 -34.41 10.18 54.55
N ARG A 9 -34.94 9.40 53.64
CA ARG A 9 -34.16 8.62 52.66
C ARG A 9 -33.65 9.59 51.58
N ARG A 10 -32.34 9.76 51.52
CA ARG A 10 -31.65 10.56 50.49
C ARG A 10 -31.62 9.81 49.17
N PRO A 11 -32.08 10.37 48.04
CA PRO A 11 -32.05 9.76 46.73
C PRO A 11 -30.74 10.10 45.98
N TRP A 12 -29.58 9.71 46.52
CA TRP A 12 -28.28 10.07 45.92
C TRP A 12 -27.54 8.92 45.22
N LEU A 13 -28.17 7.75 45.08
CA LEU A 13 -27.48 6.56 44.56
C LEU A 13 -27.85 6.17 43.11
N VAL A 14 -28.67 6.96 42.40
CA VAL A 14 -29.11 6.57 41.06
C VAL A 14 -28.34 7.30 39.94
N PHE A 15 -27.59 8.38 40.25
CA PHE A 15 -26.84 9.12 39.22
C PHE A 15 -25.46 8.57 38.88
N GLY A 16 -24.93 7.64 39.66
CA GLY A 16 -23.57 7.11 39.45
C GLY A 16 -23.43 6.06 38.34
N SER A 17 -24.52 5.39 37.94
CA SER A 17 -24.43 4.26 37.01
C SER A 17 -24.57 4.63 35.54
N MET A 18 -25.07 5.80 35.19
CA MET A 18 -25.19 6.24 33.77
C MET A 18 -23.89 6.84 33.21
N LEU A 19 -23.04 7.41 34.06
CA LEU A 19 -21.77 7.98 33.63
C LEU A 19 -20.73 6.90 33.24
N SER A 20 -20.78 5.69 33.83
CA SER A 20 -19.86 4.61 33.53
C SER A 20 -20.11 3.95 32.16
N ALA A 21 -21.39 3.85 31.74
CA ALA A 21 -21.72 3.27 30.43
C ALA A 21 -21.29 4.17 29.28
N ALA A 22 -21.46 5.48 29.41
CA ALA A 22 -21.03 6.44 28.39
C ALA A 22 -19.49 6.45 28.22
N ALA A 23 -18.74 6.37 29.32
CA ALA A 23 -17.28 6.31 29.29
C ALA A 23 -16.75 5.04 28.60
N VAL A 24 -17.39 3.89 28.82
CA VAL A 24 -17.04 2.62 28.17
C VAL A 24 -17.35 2.67 26.66
N ILE A 25 -18.50 3.22 26.26
CA ILE A 25 -18.85 3.36 24.84
C ILE A 25 -17.87 4.31 24.13
N VAL A 26 -17.51 5.43 24.75
CA VAL A 26 -16.52 6.35 24.17
C VAL A 26 -15.14 5.70 24.09
N ALA A 27 -14.72 4.96 25.12
CA ALA A 27 -13.44 4.24 25.09
C ALA A 27 -13.41 3.15 24.01
N VAL A 28 -14.48 2.38 23.84
CA VAL A 28 -14.61 1.38 22.77
C VAL A 28 -14.61 2.06 21.40
N LEU A 29 -15.33 3.16 21.22
CA LEU A 29 -15.34 3.92 19.96
C LEU A 29 -13.98 4.55 19.63
N VAL A 30 -13.22 5.01 20.62
CA VAL A 30 -11.88 5.55 20.42
C VAL A 30 -10.89 4.43 20.10
N LEU A 31 -10.99 3.28 20.78
CA LEU A 31 -10.15 2.11 20.52
C LEU A 31 -10.44 1.44 19.17
N THR A 32 -11.70 1.47 18.72
CA THR A 32 -12.06 0.91 17.40
C THR A 32 -11.83 1.87 16.24
N ARG A 33 -11.79 3.17 16.49
CA ARG A 33 -11.48 4.19 15.48
C ARG A 33 -9.98 4.32 15.15
N GLY A 34 -9.11 3.66 15.89
CA GLY A 34 -7.65 3.85 15.80
C GLY A 34 -6.86 2.63 15.35
N GLN A 35 -7.49 1.54 14.91
CA GLN A 35 -6.70 0.50 14.24
C GLN A 35 -6.46 0.98 12.81
N PRO A 36 -5.19 1.25 12.42
CA PRO A 36 -4.89 1.46 11.02
C PRO A 36 -5.37 0.21 10.29
N LEU A 37 -6.28 0.39 9.33
CA LEU A 37 -6.66 -0.67 8.43
C LEU A 37 -5.36 -1.11 7.74
N HIS A 38 -4.85 -2.29 8.11
CA HIS A 38 -3.60 -2.78 7.53
C HIS A 38 -3.81 -3.06 6.04
N SER A 39 -2.96 -2.47 5.21
CA SER A 39 -2.88 -2.80 3.79
C SER A 39 -2.66 -4.31 3.62
N GLU A 40 -3.32 -4.90 2.65
CA GLU A 40 -3.11 -6.30 2.28
C GLU A 40 -2.00 -6.42 1.23
N LEU A 41 -1.79 -5.39 0.41
CA LEU A 41 -0.82 -5.38 -0.68
C LEU A 41 0.59 -4.98 -0.22
N GLU A 42 0.73 -4.14 0.78
CA GLU A 42 2.04 -3.70 1.29
C GLU A 42 2.91 -4.85 1.80
N PRO A 43 2.42 -5.78 2.65
CA PRO A 43 3.20 -6.94 3.07
C PRO A 43 3.61 -7.83 1.91
N ILE A 44 2.75 -8.00 0.90
CA ILE A 44 3.04 -8.78 -0.30
C ILE A 44 4.15 -8.12 -1.12
N ALA A 45 4.06 -6.81 -1.31
CA ALA A 45 5.08 -6.05 -2.02
C ALA A 45 6.45 -6.14 -1.34
N ALA A 46 6.48 -6.01 -0.01
CA ALA A 46 7.70 -6.16 0.78
C ALA A 46 8.27 -7.59 0.72
N GLU A 47 7.42 -8.62 0.72
CA GLU A 47 7.84 -10.01 0.64
C GLU A 47 8.45 -10.34 -0.74
N TRP A 48 7.86 -9.86 -1.81
CA TRP A 48 8.40 -10.08 -3.16
C TRP A 48 9.74 -9.37 -3.34
N HIS A 49 9.84 -8.13 -2.83
CA HIS A 49 11.10 -7.41 -2.83
C HIS A 49 12.18 -8.15 -2.02
N ASP A 50 11.87 -8.58 -0.81
CA ASP A 50 12.77 -9.32 0.06
C ASP A 50 13.25 -10.62 -0.60
N SER A 51 12.32 -11.36 -1.24
CA SER A 51 12.63 -12.60 -1.95
C SER A 51 13.54 -12.36 -3.16
N TRP A 52 13.33 -11.25 -3.90
CA TRP A 52 14.22 -10.89 -5.00
C TRP A 52 15.59 -10.44 -4.48
N ALA A 53 15.64 -9.60 -3.47
CA ALA A 53 16.89 -9.09 -2.89
C ALA A 53 17.78 -10.21 -2.34
N ARG A 54 17.18 -11.33 -1.87
CA ARG A 54 17.90 -12.54 -1.46
C ARG A 54 18.22 -13.51 -2.59
N GLY A 55 17.69 -13.28 -3.79
CA GLY A 55 17.84 -14.16 -4.94
C GLY A 55 16.92 -15.38 -4.95
N ASP A 56 15.93 -15.44 -4.05
CA ASP A 56 14.93 -16.51 -3.98
C ASP A 56 13.88 -16.36 -5.08
N LEU A 57 13.46 -15.11 -5.38
CA LEU A 57 12.58 -14.79 -6.49
C LEU A 57 13.40 -14.54 -7.75
N LYS A 58 13.19 -15.38 -8.77
CA LYS A 58 13.75 -15.16 -10.10
C LYS A 58 12.71 -14.52 -10.99
N PRO A 59 13.05 -13.41 -11.70
CA PRO A 59 12.20 -12.87 -12.74
C PRO A 59 11.89 -13.91 -13.81
N ASP A 60 10.68 -13.85 -14.37
CA ASP A 60 10.29 -14.74 -15.47
C ASP A 60 11.03 -14.35 -16.77
N LEU A 61 11.32 -13.04 -16.94
CA LEU A 61 12.23 -12.49 -17.91
C LEU A 61 13.39 -11.78 -17.20
N VAL A 62 14.62 -12.20 -17.47
CA VAL A 62 15.84 -11.49 -17.05
C VAL A 62 16.35 -10.67 -18.23
N SER A 63 16.35 -9.35 -18.12
CA SER A 63 16.80 -8.44 -19.18
C SER A 63 17.14 -7.08 -18.58
N ASP A 64 18.13 -6.41 -19.16
CA ASP A 64 18.53 -5.03 -18.90
C ASP A 64 17.96 -4.03 -19.92
N SER A 65 17.18 -4.52 -20.91
CA SER A 65 16.46 -3.72 -21.90
C SER A 65 15.05 -3.42 -21.44
N ASP A 66 14.72 -2.13 -21.33
CA ASP A 66 13.39 -1.65 -21.01
C ASP A 66 12.37 -2.11 -22.07
N GLU A 67 12.76 -2.07 -23.37
CA GLU A 67 11.90 -2.44 -24.48
C GLU A 67 11.53 -3.94 -24.45
N LEU A 68 12.47 -4.79 -24.08
CA LEU A 68 12.20 -6.23 -23.97
C LEU A 68 11.29 -6.52 -22.78
N VAL A 69 11.50 -5.84 -21.66
CA VAL A 69 10.66 -5.98 -20.47
C VAL A 69 9.24 -5.48 -20.74
N ASP A 70 9.10 -4.31 -21.38
CA ASP A 70 7.79 -3.73 -21.73
C ASP A 70 7.04 -4.63 -22.73
N GLY A 71 7.75 -5.16 -23.74
CA GLY A 71 7.18 -6.09 -24.70
C GLY A 71 6.67 -7.37 -24.02
N TYR A 72 7.48 -7.96 -23.15
CA TYR A 72 7.11 -9.13 -22.37
C TYR A 72 5.87 -8.88 -21.51
N LEU A 73 5.88 -7.80 -20.70
CA LEU A 73 4.76 -7.50 -19.81
C LEU A 73 3.47 -7.23 -20.57
N LYS A 74 3.54 -6.53 -21.71
CA LYS A 74 2.37 -6.28 -22.58
C LYS A 74 1.70 -7.57 -23.07
N GLU A 75 2.47 -8.64 -23.26
CA GLU A 75 1.93 -9.96 -23.66
C GLU A 75 1.35 -10.75 -22.49
N GLN A 76 1.84 -10.50 -21.26
CA GLN A 76 1.48 -11.30 -20.09
C GLN A 76 0.30 -10.75 -19.29
N VAL A 77 0.04 -9.44 -19.34
CA VAL A 77 -1.05 -8.82 -18.58
C VAL A 77 -1.98 -8.03 -19.49
N GLN A 78 -3.25 -7.86 -19.05
CA GLN A 78 -4.29 -7.16 -19.83
C GLN A 78 -4.39 -5.66 -19.51
N PHE A 79 -3.43 -5.12 -18.76
CA PHE A 79 -3.35 -3.72 -18.39
C PHE A 79 -1.99 -3.14 -18.79
N ARG A 80 -1.92 -1.82 -18.90
CA ARG A 80 -0.68 -1.17 -19.32
C ARG A 80 0.36 -1.24 -18.22
N VAL A 81 1.52 -1.78 -18.55
CA VAL A 81 2.71 -1.80 -17.69
C VAL A 81 3.92 -1.42 -18.53
N HIS A 82 4.82 -0.64 -17.97
CA HIS A 82 6.05 -0.21 -18.63
C HIS A 82 7.15 0.03 -17.60
N CYS A 83 8.38 0.05 -18.04
CA CYS A 83 9.50 0.47 -17.22
C CYS A 83 9.48 1.99 -16.99
N PRO A 84 9.90 2.50 -15.82
CA PRO A 84 10.10 3.94 -15.64
C PRO A 84 11.10 4.49 -16.66
N PRO A 85 10.79 5.60 -17.36
CA PRO A 85 11.68 6.16 -18.36
C PRO A 85 13.04 6.54 -17.76
N ARG A 86 14.14 6.07 -18.36
CA ARG A 86 15.52 6.32 -17.88
C ARG A 86 15.92 7.79 -17.87
N LYS A 87 15.24 8.64 -18.68
CA LYS A 87 15.46 10.09 -18.69
C LYS A 87 15.02 10.77 -17.40
N ASP A 88 14.02 10.18 -16.70
CA ASP A 88 13.40 10.76 -15.52
C ASP A 88 13.96 10.19 -14.22
N VAL A 89 14.43 8.93 -14.27
CA VAL A 89 15.07 8.26 -13.13
C VAL A 89 16.13 7.27 -13.64
N LYS A 90 17.25 7.16 -12.93
CA LYS A 90 18.32 6.18 -13.26
C LYS A 90 17.96 4.77 -12.80
N PHE A 91 16.80 4.30 -13.18
CA PHE A 91 16.38 2.94 -12.87
C PHE A 91 17.00 1.97 -13.91
N ALA A 92 17.87 1.10 -13.45
CA ALA A 92 18.47 0.05 -14.26
C ALA A 92 17.64 -1.23 -14.08
N VAL A 93 16.81 -1.55 -15.06
CA VAL A 93 15.99 -2.77 -15.04
C VAL A 93 16.88 -4.00 -15.03
N ALA A 94 16.50 -5.05 -14.33
CA ALA A 94 17.17 -6.35 -14.27
C ALA A 94 16.25 -7.50 -14.68
N GLY A 95 14.95 -7.24 -14.74
CA GLY A 95 13.97 -8.23 -15.18
C GLY A 95 12.56 -7.89 -14.74
N ALA A 96 11.64 -8.78 -15.15
CA ALA A 96 10.23 -8.65 -14.81
C ALA A 96 9.55 -10.03 -14.74
N GLY A 97 8.34 -10.03 -14.22
CA GLY A 97 7.49 -11.21 -14.20
C GLY A 97 6.06 -10.87 -13.80
N VAL A 98 5.23 -11.90 -13.77
CA VAL A 98 3.82 -11.80 -13.40
C VAL A 98 3.49 -12.82 -12.32
N ARG A 99 2.69 -12.43 -11.36
CA ARG A 99 2.18 -13.28 -10.28
C ARG A 99 0.70 -13.01 -10.08
N THR A 100 0.03 -13.94 -9.42
CA THR A 100 -1.40 -13.81 -9.06
C THR A 100 -1.54 -13.60 -7.56
N VAL A 101 -2.35 -12.62 -7.16
CA VAL A 101 -2.72 -12.32 -5.79
C VAL A 101 -4.24 -12.24 -5.71
N LYS A 102 -4.90 -13.13 -4.97
CA LYS A 102 -6.37 -13.19 -4.89
C LYS A 102 -7.05 -13.15 -6.27
N ASP A 103 -6.59 -13.96 -7.20
CA ASP A 103 -7.07 -14.03 -8.59
C ASP A 103 -6.85 -12.74 -9.42
N GLN A 104 -6.11 -11.77 -8.89
CA GLN A 104 -5.71 -10.58 -9.62
C GLN A 104 -4.28 -10.74 -10.16
N SER A 105 -4.08 -10.44 -11.43
CA SER A 105 -2.75 -10.40 -12.03
C SER A 105 -1.98 -9.19 -11.52
N ALA A 106 -0.75 -9.41 -11.10
CA ALA A 106 0.20 -8.39 -10.70
C ALA A 106 1.48 -8.53 -11.52
N ALA A 107 1.87 -7.47 -12.20
CA ALA A 107 3.18 -7.38 -12.81
C ALA A 107 4.20 -6.90 -11.78
N TYR A 108 5.43 -7.38 -11.87
CA TYR A 108 6.54 -6.83 -11.11
C TYR A 108 7.74 -6.58 -12.01
N ILE A 109 8.41 -5.47 -11.76
CA ILE A 109 9.65 -5.08 -12.43
C ILE A 109 10.71 -4.94 -11.34
N VAL A 110 11.84 -5.56 -11.54
CA VAL A 110 12.97 -5.51 -10.62
C VAL A 110 14.16 -4.82 -11.27
N GLY A 111 14.88 -4.07 -10.48
CA GLY A 111 16.03 -3.32 -10.96
C GLY A 111 16.76 -2.60 -9.81
N ASN A 112 17.58 -1.64 -10.18
CA ASN A 112 18.37 -0.88 -9.24
C ASN A 112 18.31 0.62 -9.55
N VAL A 113 18.32 1.43 -8.52
CA VAL A 113 18.67 2.85 -8.61
C VAL A 113 19.99 3.01 -7.86
N ASP A 114 21.04 3.41 -8.57
CA ASP A 114 22.42 3.35 -8.10
C ASP A 114 22.80 1.93 -7.66
N LYS A 115 22.92 1.69 -6.35
CA LYS A 115 23.22 0.37 -5.77
C LYS A 115 22.04 -0.22 -4.99
N ALA A 116 20.95 0.52 -4.85
CA ALA A 116 19.78 0.07 -4.10
C ALA A 116 18.88 -0.78 -4.99
N ALA A 117 18.58 -1.98 -4.54
CA ALA A 117 17.59 -2.84 -5.14
C ALA A 117 16.19 -2.22 -5.02
N ILE A 118 15.45 -2.19 -6.12
CA ILE A 118 14.09 -1.64 -6.19
C ILE A 118 13.19 -2.68 -6.86
N THR A 119 12.00 -2.84 -6.33
CA THR A 119 10.92 -3.61 -6.94
C THR A 119 9.73 -2.69 -7.17
N ILE A 120 9.17 -2.74 -8.37
CA ILE A 120 7.95 -2.03 -8.74
C ILE A 120 6.88 -3.10 -8.93
N LEU A 121 5.80 -3.05 -8.14
CA LEU A 121 4.62 -3.88 -8.34
C LEU A 121 3.53 -3.04 -8.96
N VAL A 122 2.85 -3.61 -9.94
CA VAL A 122 1.80 -2.95 -10.69
C VAL A 122 0.58 -3.85 -10.76
N PHE A 123 -0.55 -3.32 -10.37
CA PHE A 123 -1.87 -3.93 -10.54
C PHE A 123 -2.73 -3.05 -11.43
N ALA A 124 -3.68 -3.63 -12.15
CA ALA A 124 -4.74 -2.84 -12.74
C ALA A 124 -5.51 -2.08 -11.63
N ARG A 125 -5.94 -0.87 -11.89
CA ARG A 125 -6.70 -0.08 -10.91
C ARG A 125 -7.94 -0.79 -10.41
N ASP A 126 -8.64 -1.50 -11.30
CA ASP A 126 -9.84 -2.25 -10.97
C ASP A 126 -9.58 -3.43 -10.01
N SER A 127 -8.32 -3.89 -9.94
CA SER A 127 -7.92 -4.94 -8.97
C SER A 127 -8.12 -4.50 -7.52
N LEU A 128 -8.16 -3.19 -7.23
CA LEU A 128 -8.47 -2.65 -5.89
C LEU A 128 -9.84 -3.10 -5.36
N ASN A 129 -10.76 -3.53 -6.23
CA ASN A 129 -12.03 -4.09 -5.79
C ASN A 129 -11.86 -5.37 -4.96
N ALA A 130 -10.78 -6.13 -5.17
CA ALA A 130 -10.43 -7.31 -4.40
C ALA A 130 -9.68 -6.97 -3.08
N PHE A 131 -9.27 -5.71 -2.89
CA PHE A 131 -8.48 -5.20 -1.77
C PHE A 131 -9.13 -3.95 -1.17
N PRO A 132 -10.26 -4.08 -0.45
CA PRO A 132 -11.06 -2.93 -0.01
C PRO A 132 -10.31 -1.99 0.95
N THR A 133 -9.38 -2.53 1.73
CA THR A 133 -8.55 -1.73 2.63
C THR A 133 -7.57 -0.85 1.85
N ASP A 134 -6.85 -1.44 0.89
CA ASP A 134 -5.91 -0.70 0.03
C ASP A 134 -6.66 0.32 -0.83
N ARG A 135 -7.82 -0.04 -1.33
CA ARG A 135 -8.70 0.85 -2.07
C ARG A 135 -9.03 2.11 -1.27
N SER A 136 -9.46 1.96 -0.01
CA SER A 136 -9.83 3.11 0.84
C SER A 136 -8.66 4.06 1.11
N HIS A 137 -7.43 3.52 1.19
CA HIS A 137 -6.22 4.32 1.40
C HIS A 137 -5.74 5.02 0.13
N LEU A 138 -5.84 4.35 -1.03
CA LEU A 138 -5.23 4.81 -2.27
C LEU A 138 -6.18 5.65 -3.14
N GLU A 139 -7.49 5.39 -3.14
CA GLU A 139 -8.48 6.16 -3.94
C GLU A 139 -8.66 7.61 -3.46
N GLY A 140 -8.19 7.95 -2.26
CA GLY A 140 -8.14 9.33 -1.77
C GLY A 140 -7.19 10.25 -2.55
N GLY A 141 -6.53 9.76 -3.60
CA GLY A 141 -5.66 10.53 -4.51
C GLY A 141 -4.31 10.90 -3.92
N GLY A 142 -3.95 10.32 -2.79
CA GLY A 142 -2.67 10.56 -2.12
C GLY A 142 -1.63 9.50 -2.48
N ARG A 143 -0.36 9.92 -2.39
CA ARG A 143 0.74 8.97 -2.28
C ARG A 143 0.80 8.48 -0.85
N HIS A 144 0.91 7.18 -0.69
CA HIS A 144 1.11 6.61 0.62
C HIS A 144 2.57 6.22 0.79
N ARG A 145 3.17 6.62 1.91
CA ARG A 145 4.51 6.19 2.33
C ARG A 145 4.36 5.31 3.54
N CYS A 146 4.99 4.17 3.52
CA CYS A 146 5.07 3.30 4.68
C CYS A 146 6.43 2.61 4.74
N ARG A 147 6.66 1.94 5.85
CA ARG A 147 7.81 1.08 6.03
C ARG A 147 7.32 -0.29 6.45
N GLU A 148 7.65 -1.29 5.66
CA GLU A 148 7.30 -2.67 5.93
C GLU A 148 8.57 -3.51 6.03
N LYS A 149 8.71 -4.28 7.11
CA LYS A 149 9.95 -4.97 7.47
C LYS A 149 11.11 -3.97 7.57
N ASN A 150 12.10 -4.06 6.69
CA ASN A 150 13.27 -3.19 6.63
C ASN A 150 13.30 -2.33 5.35
N TYR A 151 12.21 -2.29 4.60
CA TYR A 151 12.12 -1.61 3.32
C TYR A 151 11.23 -0.38 3.41
N GLU A 152 11.64 0.68 2.77
CA GLU A 152 10.79 1.83 2.50
C GLU A 152 9.89 1.49 1.30
N MET A 153 8.68 2.00 1.33
CA MET A 153 7.69 1.79 0.28
C MET A 153 6.93 3.08 0.00
N VAL A 154 6.70 3.31 -1.27
CA VAL A 154 5.82 4.38 -1.75
C VAL A 154 4.81 3.76 -2.69
N SER A 155 3.55 4.06 -2.49
CA SER A 155 2.48 3.61 -3.36
C SER A 155 1.63 4.77 -3.86
N GLY A 156 0.96 4.56 -4.97
CA GLY A 156 0.07 5.54 -5.57
C GLY A 156 -0.79 4.95 -6.68
N VAL A 157 -1.81 5.71 -7.07
CA VAL A 157 -2.71 5.37 -8.16
C VAL A 157 -2.37 6.28 -9.34
N THR A 158 -2.19 5.68 -10.50
CA THR A 158 -2.16 6.37 -11.81
C THR A 158 -3.55 6.28 -12.46
N ALA A 159 -3.69 6.75 -13.70
CA ALA A 159 -4.96 6.65 -14.43
C ALA A 159 -5.51 5.21 -14.45
N ASP A 160 -4.65 4.24 -14.77
CA ASP A 160 -5.04 2.85 -15.04
C ASP A 160 -4.50 1.84 -14.03
N ASN A 161 -3.52 2.23 -13.20
CA ASN A 161 -2.77 1.31 -12.35
C ASN A 161 -2.69 1.75 -10.90
N VAL A 162 -2.46 0.76 -10.05
CA VAL A 162 -1.95 0.91 -8.68
C VAL A 162 -0.52 0.44 -8.65
N VAL A 163 0.37 1.27 -8.13
CA VAL A 163 1.81 1.05 -8.17
C VAL A 163 2.39 1.10 -6.78
N PHE A 164 3.19 0.09 -6.44
CA PHE A 164 4.01 0.03 -5.24
C PHE A 164 5.48 0.03 -5.64
N VAL A 165 6.25 0.93 -5.09
CA VAL A 165 7.71 0.99 -5.27
C VAL A 165 8.36 0.69 -3.93
N VAL A 166 9.13 -0.39 -3.88
CA VAL A 166 9.73 -0.92 -2.64
C VAL A 166 11.23 -1.01 -2.78
N GLY A 167 11.96 -0.66 -1.75
CA GLY A 167 13.41 -0.80 -1.76
C GLY A 167 14.10 -0.38 -0.48
N ALA A 168 15.40 -0.66 -0.41
CA ALA A 168 16.30 -0.18 0.65
C ALA A 168 16.91 1.19 0.30
N ALA A 169 16.12 2.06 -0.37
CA ALA A 169 16.51 3.41 -0.76
C ALA A 169 15.75 4.45 0.08
N ALA A 170 16.21 5.69 0.04
CA ALA A 170 15.48 6.78 0.68
C ALA A 170 14.09 6.96 0.04
N PRO A 171 13.05 7.32 0.81
CA PRO A 171 11.69 7.50 0.29
C PRO A 171 11.60 8.44 -0.91
N GLU A 172 12.44 9.46 -0.96
CA GLU A 172 12.51 10.44 -2.06
C GLU A 172 12.95 9.79 -3.38
N VAL A 173 13.83 8.79 -3.32
CA VAL A 173 14.28 8.02 -4.49
C VAL A 173 13.12 7.14 -4.99
N LEU A 174 12.39 6.48 -4.09
CA LEU A 174 11.24 5.67 -4.45
C LEU A 174 10.12 6.53 -5.06
N GLU A 175 9.92 7.74 -4.56
CA GLU A 175 8.97 8.70 -5.14
C GLU A 175 9.38 9.17 -6.54
N GLN A 176 10.68 9.36 -6.78
CA GLN A 176 11.16 9.68 -8.13
C GLN A 176 10.84 8.54 -9.10
N VAL A 177 11.01 7.28 -8.69
CA VAL A 177 10.65 6.12 -9.50
C VAL A 177 9.14 6.07 -9.76
N LEU A 178 8.31 6.27 -8.72
CA LEU A 178 6.86 6.30 -8.85
C LEU A 178 6.40 7.44 -9.76
N ASN A 179 7.02 8.63 -9.65
CA ASN A 179 6.72 9.77 -10.50
C ASN A 179 7.06 9.51 -11.95
N ALA A 180 8.26 8.97 -12.20
CA ALA A 180 8.70 8.61 -13.54
C ALA A 180 7.76 7.57 -14.18
N TYR A 181 7.30 6.60 -13.38
CA TYR A 181 6.30 5.64 -13.83
C TYR A 181 4.98 6.32 -14.19
N GLY A 182 4.46 7.22 -13.36
CA GLY A 182 3.18 7.92 -13.58
C GLY A 182 3.21 8.87 -14.75
N SER A 183 4.31 9.61 -14.98
CA SER A 183 4.42 10.63 -16.04
C SER A 183 4.35 10.06 -17.45
N TYR A 184 4.65 8.78 -17.64
CA TYR A 184 4.57 8.13 -18.94
C TYR A 184 3.12 7.95 -19.44
N HIS A 185 2.18 7.74 -18.49
CA HIS A 185 0.76 7.58 -18.83
C HIS A 185 0.10 8.86 -19.34
N ASP A 186 0.58 10.03 -18.89
CA ASP A 186 -0.01 11.32 -19.26
C ASP A 186 0.39 11.76 -20.69
N THR A 187 1.48 11.22 -21.25
CA THR A 187 2.02 11.62 -22.56
C THR A 187 1.51 10.81 -23.75
N GLU A 188 1.01 9.60 -23.55
CA GLU A 188 0.47 8.76 -24.63
C GLU A 188 -1.05 8.91 -24.84
N GLY A 189 -1.74 9.67 -23.99
CA GLY A 189 -3.19 9.91 -24.04
C GLY A 189 -3.60 11.24 -24.66
N ALA A 190 -2.65 12.02 -25.21
CA ALA A 190 -2.91 13.34 -25.79
C ALA A 190 -2.89 13.32 -27.33
#